data_0a84ab43b01b94c5cf449ae5d47383be
#
_entry.id   0a84ab43b01b94c5cf449ae5d47383be
#
_cell.length_a   1.000
_cell.length_b   1.000
_cell.length_c   1.000
_cell.angle_alpha   90.00
_cell.angle_beta   90.00
_cell.angle_gamma   90.00
#
_symmetry.space_group_name_H-M   'P 1'
#
loop_
_entity.id
_entity.type
_entity.pdbx_description
1 polymer ?
#
loop_
_entity_poly.entity_id
_entity_poly.type
_entity_poly.pdbx_seq_one_letter_code
_entity_poly.pdbx_strand_id
1 'polypeptide(L)'
;MITLNNIGMKYNLGVERDNSFKQTFINVLSGKHRKNKKKKEDNFFWALKGVNFHIDKGEVVGLIGSNGAGKSTLLKVVSGVMKPTEGSVQVNGQISPMIELGAGFDMDLTARENIYLNGAVLGYSKELLDEKFDEIVEFSELRDFLDVPVKNFSSGMTAKLAFSIATIVDPEILIVDEILSVGDIKFQEKSKNKMMEMIKGGTTVLYVSHALDSIRDLCTKVVWLEHGVVQEIGDTNEVCDHYYKSQMG
;
A
#
# COMPACT_ATOMS: atom_id res chain seq x y z
N MET A 1 14.75 4.49 6.17
CA MET A 1 15.38 3.18 6.35
C MET A 1 14.36 2.20 6.88
N ILE A 2 14.18 1.07 6.23
CA ILE A 2 13.19 0.04 6.58
C ILE A 2 13.90 -1.28 6.79
N THR A 3 13.61 -1.99 7.88
CA THR A 3 14.19 -3.32 8.15
C THR A 3 13.06 -4.28 8.50
N LEU A 4 12.98 -5.38 7.75
CA LEU A 4 12.05 -6.47 7.98
C LEU A 4 12.80 -7.69 8.52
N ASN A 5 12.40 -8.18 9.69
CA ASN A 5 12.99 -9.31 10.34
C ASN A 5 11.97 -10.43 10.50
N ASN A 6 12.11 -11.49 9.69
CA ASN A 6 11.31 -12.72 9.75
C ASN A 6 9.79 -12.45 9.72
N ILE A 7 9.32 -11.59 8.82
CA ILE A 7 7.92 -11.21 8.75
C ILE A 7 7.08 -12.38 8.29
N GLY A 8 6.10 -12.75 9.11
CA GLY A 8 5.03 -13.66 8.80
C GLY A 8 3.66 -13.01 8.96
N MET A 9 2.75 -13.23 7.99
CA MET A 9 1.36 -12.76 8.08
C MET A 9 0.40 -13.89 7.78
N LYS A 10 -0.47 -14.19 8.74
CA LYS A 10 -1.39 -15.32 8.73
C LYS A 10 -2.83 -14.84 8.80
N TYR A 11 -3.64 -15.25 7.84
CA TYR A 11 -5.08 -14.99 7.84
C TYR A 11 -5.86 -16.22 8.26
N ASN A 12 -6.90 -16.01 9.05
CA ASN A 12 -7.86 -17.06 9.38
C ASN A 12 -8.91 -17.15 8.25
N LEU A 13 -8.92 -18.24 7.50
CA LEU A 13 -9.90 -18.52 6.46
C LEU A 13 -11.18 -19.17 7.01
N GLY A 14 -11.23 -19.43 8.30
CA GLY A 14 -12.45 -19.90 8.96
C GLY A 14 -13.54 -18.86 8.81
N VAL A 15 -14.54 -19.17 8.00
CA VAL A 15 -15.82 -18.46 8.03
C VAL A 15 -16.26 -18.48 9.48
N GLU A 16 -16.41 -17.32 10.11
CA GLU A 16 -17.23 -17.20 11.32
C GLU A 16 -18.59 -17.74 10.94
N ARG A 17 -18.83 -19.02 11.24
CA ARG A 17 -20.19 -19.50 11.28
C ARG A 17 -20.81 -18.68 12.38
N ASP A 18 -21.67 -17.73 12.02
CA ASP A 18 -22.62 -17.13 12.91
C ASP A 18 -23.27 -18.28 13.68
N ASN A 19 -22.73 -18.56 14.85
CA ASN A 19 -23.41 -19.36 15.84
C ASN A 19 -24.55 -18.47 16.33
N SER A 20 -25.62 -18.41 15.54
CA SER A 20 -26.89 -17.89 15.98
C SER A 20 -27.16 -18.51 17.35
N PHE A 21 -27.47 -17.67 18.33
CA PHE A 21 -27.84 -18.10 19.69
C PHE A 21 -28.80 -19.30 19.67
N LYS A 22 -29.66 -19.41 18.65
CA LYS A 22 -30.53 -20.56 18.37
C LYS A 22 -29.77 -21.89 18.18
N GLN A 23 -28.64 -21.87 17.43
CA GLN A 23 -27.86 -23.08 17.14
C GLN A 23 -27.09 -23.55 18.38
N THR A 24 -26.60 -22.61 19.18
CA THR A 24 -25.95 -22.92 20.48
C THR A 24 -26.93 -23.55 21.46
N PHE A 25 -28.17 -23.04 21.52
CA PHE A 25 -29.24 -23.59 22.40
C PHE A 25 -29.66 -25.01 21.98
N ILE A 26 -29.78 -25.27 20.68
CA ILE A 26 -30.13 -26.59 20.14
C ILE A 26 -29.02 -27.61 20.42
N ASN A 27 -27.75 -27.21 20.33
CA ASN A 27 -26.60 -28.07 20.58
C ASN A 27 -26.42 -28.42 22.06
N VAL A 28 -26.79 -27.53 22.97
CA VAL A 28 -26.83 -27.79 24.43
C VAL A 28 -27.95 -28.75 24.81
N LEU A 29 -29.13 -28.59 24.22
CA LEU A 29 -30.31 -29.46 24.50
C LEU A 29 -30.19 -30.86 23.86
N SER A 30 -29.43 -31.02 22.80
CA SER A 30 -29.29 -32.31 22.08
C SER A 30 -28.17 -33.21 22.57
N GLY A 31 -27.41 -32.84 23.62
CA GLY A 31 -26.39 -33.67 24.26
C GLY A 31 -25.22 -34.10 23.38
N LYS A 32 -25.04 -33.49 22.21
CA LYS A 32 -23.94 -33.82 21.29
C LYS A 32 -22.64 -33.09 21.64
N HIS A 33 -22.04 -33.48 22.75
CA HIS A 33 -20.63 -33.23 23.00
C HIS A 33 -19.78 -34.06 22.02
N ARG A 34 -19.59 -33.58 20.81
CA ARG A 34 -18.62 -34.17 19.89
C ARG A 34 -17.30 -33.38 19.92
N LYS A 35 -16.29 -34.04 20.50
CA LYS A 35 -14.87 -33.71 20.40
C LYS A 35 -14.47 -33.41 18.94
N ASN A 36 -14.34 -32.16 18.56
CA ASN A 36 -13.67 -31.76 17.35
C ASN A 36 -12.54 -30.77 17.69
N LYS A 37 -11.51 -31.30 18.41
CA LYS A 37 -10.27 -30.57 18.71
C LYS A 37 -9.20 -30.67 17.62
N LYS A 38 -9.46 -31.36 16.49
CA LYS A 38 -8.45 -31.64 15.45
C LYS A 38 -8.61 -30.88 14.12
N LYS A 39 -9.51 -29.87 14.00
CA LYS A 39 -9.72 -29.14 12.75
C LYS A 39 -9.43 -27.62 12.83
N LYS A 40 -8.71 -27.17 13.86
CA LYS A 40 -8.41 -25.72 14.00
C LYS A 40 -7.12 -25.26 13.28
N GLU A 41 -6.25 -26.17 12.86
CA GLU A 41 -4.98 -25.80 12.21
C GLU A 41 -5.09 -25.64 10.69
N ASP A 42 -6.10 -26.24 10.03
CA ASP A 42 -6.22 -26.27 8.57
C ASP A 42 -6.90 -25.03 7.94
N ASN A 43 -7.33 -24.04 8.74
CA ASN A 43 -8.05 -22.88 8.25
C ASN A 43 -7.23 -21.59 8.16
N PHE A 44 -5.90 -21.69 8.20
CA PHE A 44 -5.05 -20.53 8.10
C PHE A 44 -4.31 -20.49 6.77
N PHE A 45 -4.26 -19.29 6.20
CA PHE A 45 -3.48 -18.98 5.01
C PHE A 45 -2.32 -18.06 5.38
N TRP A 46 -1.10 -18.44 5.01
CA TRP A 46 0.07 -17.59 5.15
C TRP A 46 0.22 -16.72 3.92
N ALA A 47 -0.09 -15.45 4.07
CA ALA A 47 0.12 -14.45 3.02
C ALA A 47 1.58 -14.01 2.93
N LEU A 48 2.31 -14.04 4.06
CA LEU A 48 3.76 -13.81 4.13
C LEU A 48 4.37 -14.83 5.07
N LYS A 49 5.59 -15.29 4.75
CA LYS A 49 6.30 -16.29 5.54
C LYS A 49 7.81 -16.05 5.51
N GLY A 50 8.35 -15.63 6.66
CA GLY A 50 9.80 -15.49 6.83
C GLY A 50 10.43 -14.41 5.94
N VAL A 51 9.71 -13.32 5.64
CA VAL A 51 10.22 -12.24 4.78
C VAL A 51 11.27 -11.44 5.52
N ASN A 52 12.46 -11.34 4.92
CA ASN A 52 13.60 -10.59 5.44
C ASN A 52 14.21 -9.74 4.34
N PHE A 53 14.30 -8.44 4.54
CA PHE A 53 15.11 -7.54 3.71
C PHE A 53 15.28 -6.17 4.38
N HIS A 54 16.14 -5.36 3.79
CA HIS A 54 16.49 -4.04 4.27
C HIS A 54 16.49 -3.03 3.11
N ILE A 55 16.01 -1.83 3.40
CA ILE A 55 16.04 -0.68 2.50
C ILE A 55 16.81 0.44 3.18
N ASP A 56 17.90 0.86 2.56
CA ASP A 56 18.71 1.97 3.03
C ASP A 56 18.06 3.34 2.71
N LYS A 57 18.54 4.37 3.38
CA LYS A 57 18.08 5.76 3.12
C LYS A 57 18.40 6.16 1.70
N GLY A 58 17.41 6.65 0.96
CA GLY A 58 17.54 7.08 -0.42
C GLY A 58 17.54 5.94 -1.45
N GLU A 59 17.41 4.67 -1.03
CA GLU A 59 17.22 3.57 -1.99
C GLU A 59 15.82 3.59 -2.60
N VAL A 60 15.75 3.22 -3.87
CA VAL A 60 14.48 2.95 -4.60
C VAL A 60 14.39 1.45 -4.85
N VAL A 61 13.56 0.78 -4.07
CA VAL A 61 13.42 -0.68 -4.11
C VAL A 61 12.10 -1.07 -4.77
N GLY A 62 12.20 -1.85 -5.84
CA GLY A 62 11.05 -2.45 -6.52
C GLY A 62 10.57 -3.70 -5.81
N LEU A 63 9.26 -3.90 -5.71
CA LEU A 63 8.66 -5.14 -5.24
C LEU A 63 7.85 -5.77 -6.38
N ILE A 64 8.31 -6.89 -6.88
CA ILE A 64 7.68 -7.64 -7.98
C ILE A 64 7.18 -9.01 -7.52
N GLY A 65 6.32 -9.63 -8.31
CA GLY A 65 5.74 -10.95 -8.06
C GLY A 65 4.37 -11.10 -8.68
N SER A 66 3.88 -12.33 -8.76
CA SER A 66 2.57 -12.65 -9.34
C SER A 66 1.40 -12.06 -8.55
N ASN A 67 0.19 -12.10 -9.13
CA ASN A 67 -1.02 -11.78 -8.39
C ASN A 67 -1.20 -12.76 -7.23
N GLY A 68 -1.45 -12.22 -6.02
CA GLY A 68 -1.53 -13.05 -4.82
C GLY A 68 -0.18 -13.42 -4.19
N ALA A 69 0.96 -12.94 -4.72
CA ALA A 69 2.28 -13.18 -4.13
C ALA A 69 2.46 -12.63 -2.70
N GLY A 70 1.57 -11.72 -2.26
CA GLY A 70 1.63 -11.11 -0.93
C GLY A 70 2.08 -9.65 -0.91
N LYS A 71 2.30 -9.02 -2.10
CA LYS A 71 2.81 -7.65 -2.22
C LYS A 71 2.00 -6.63 -1.42
N SER A 72 0.69 -6.53 -1.65
CA SER A 72 -0.18 -5.58 -0.93
C SER A 72 -0.24 -5.85 0.58
N THR A 73 -0.17 -7.13 0.98
CA THR A 73 -0.05 -7.49 2.41
C THR A 73 1.25 -6.98 2.99
N LEU A 74 2.36 -7.14 2.27
CA LEU A 74 3.67 -6.65 2.69
C LEU A 74 3.69 -5.12 2.82
N LEU A 75 3.11 -4.40 1.85
CA LEU A 75 2.99 -2.94 1.93
C LEU A 75 2.19 -2.49 3.16
N LYS A 76 1.04 -3.15 3.46
CA LYS A 76 0.23 -2.85 4.65
C LYS A 76 0.99 -3.12 5.95
N VAL A 77 1.85 -4.13 5.98
CA VAL A 77 2.71 -4.42 7.13
C VAL A 77 3.81 -3.37 7.26
N VAL A 78 4.47 -3.00 6.18
CA VAL A 78 5.55 -1.98 6.19
C VAL A 78 5.01 -0.61 6.55
N SER A 79 3.82 -0.24 6.04
CA SER A 79 3.17 1.05 6.34
C SER A 79 2.57 1.12 7.75
N GLY A 80 2.59 0.02 8.52
CA GLY A 80 2.03 -0.04 9.86
C GLY A 80 0.49 -0.15 9.91
N VAL A 81 -0.18 -0.26 8.76
CA VAL A 81 -1.64 -0.51 8.66
C VAL A 81 -1.99 -1.88 9.25
N MET A 82 -1.10 -2.86 9.07
CA MET A 82 -1.27 -4.20 9.62
C MET A 82 -0.08 -4.60 10.49
N LYS A 83 -0.37 -5.17 11.65
CA LYS A 83 0.65 -5.75 12.51
C LYS A 83 0.99 -7.17 12.03
N PRO A 84 2.26 -7.53 11.82
CA PRO A 84 2.64 -8.89 11.41
C PRO A 84 2.28 -9.90 12.49
N THR A 85 1.97 -11.13 12.08
CA THR A 85 1.72 -12.27 12.99
C THR A 85 3.01 -12.74 13.65
N GLU A 86 4.11 -12.72 12.89
CA GLU A 86 5.46 -13.09 13.33
C GLU A 86 6.48 -12.07 12.82
N GLY A 87 7.58 -11.93 13.54
CA GLY A 87 8.66 -11.03 13.19
C GLY A 87 8.41 -9.58 13.59
N SER A 88 9.23 -8.67 13.05
CA SER A 88 9.15 -7.24 13.35
C SER A 88 9.57 -6.39 12.17
N VAL A 89 8.90 -5.25 12.00
CA VAL A 89 9.29 -4.18 11.08
C VAL A 89 9.82 -3.01 11.88
N GLN A 90 10.95 -2.50 11.47
CA GLN A 90 11.53 -1.27 12.00
C GLN A 90 11.57 -0.24 10.87
N VAL A 91 10.99 0.93 11.13
CA VAL A 91 10.97 2.05 10.20
C VAL A 91 11.56 3.26 10.91
N ASN A 92 12.58 3.84 10.32
CA ASN A 92 13.20 5.07 10.80
C ASN A 92 12.95 6.17 9.76
N GLY A 93 11.95 7.00 10.01
CA GLY A 93 11.49 8.08 9.16
C GLY A 93 9.98 8.11 9.00
N GLN A 94 9.46 9.22 8.51
CA GLN A 94 8.04 9.40 8.26
C GLN A 94 7.65 8.72 6.95
N ILE A 95 6.66 7.79 7.02
CA ILE A 95 6.12 7.12 5.85
C ILE A 95 4.95 7.95 5.28
N SER A 96 4.96 8.19 3.98
CA SER A 96 3.77 8.56 3.21
C SER A 96 3.30 7.36 2.39
N PRO A 97 2.27 6.64 2.85
CA PRO A 97 1.77 5.47 2.12
C PRO A 97 0.81 5.92 1.03
N MET A 98 1.20 5.73 -0.23
CA MET A 98 0.30 5.89 -1.39
C MET A 98 -0.29 4.54 -1.82
N ILE A 99 -0.65 3.69 -0.86
CA ILE A 99 -1.16 2.33 -1.14
C ILE A 99 -2.66 2.37 -1.50
N GLU A 100 -3.40 3.27 -0.88
CA GLU A 100 -4.84 3.47 -1.10
C GLU A 100 -5.08 4.98 -1.22
N LEU A 101 -4.86 5.56 -2.40
CA LEU A 101 -5.12 6.99 -2.65
C LEU A 101 -6.56 7.34 -2.33
N GLY A 102 -6.75 8.36 -1.48
CA GLY A 102 -8.07 8.77 -1.00
C GLY A 102 -8.59 7.95 0.17
N ALA A 103 -7.81 7.00 0.72
CA ALA A 103 -8.12 6.41 2.01
C ALA A 103 -8.19 7.53 3.06
N GLY A 104 -9.31 7.59 3.78
CA GLY A 104 -9.58 8.69 4.72
C GLY A 104 -10.32 9.88 4.12
N PHE A 105 -10.71 9.85 2.85
CA PHE A 105 -11.68 10.81 2.32
C PHE A 105 -13.07 10.56 2.91
N ASP A 106 -13.74 11.62 3.33
CA ASP A 106 -15.17 11.58 3.56
C ASP A 106 -15.88 11.98 2.26
N MET A 107 -16.63 11.05 1.71
CA MET A 107 -17.28 11.21 0.39
C MET A 107 -18.36 12.27 0.41
N ASP A 108 -18.96 12.60 1.56
CA ASP A 108 -19.98 13.64 1.70
C ASP A 108 -19.37 15.04 1.85
N LEU A 109 -18.10 15.15 2.20
CA LEU A 109 -17.38 16.41 2.25
C LEU A 109 -16.90 16.87 0.86
N THR A 110 -16.72 18.17 0.71
CA THR A 110 -16.16 18.80 -0.48
C THR A 110 -14.69 18.45 -0.68
N ALA A 111 -14.15 18.71 -1.87
CA ALA A 111 -12.72 18.56 -2.13
C ALA A 111 -11.88 19.45 -1.19
N ARG A 112 -12.32 20.69 -0.96
CA ARG A 112 -11.68 21.62 -0.01
C ARG A 112 -11.58 21.03 1.38
N GLU A 113 -12.67 20.51 1.91
CA GLU A 113 -12.71 19.92 3.24
C GLU A 113 -11.86 18.64 3.32
N ASN A 114 -11.86 17.84 2.27
CA ASN A 114 -11.03 16.64 2.17
C ASN A 114 -9.53 16.93 2.07
N ILE A 115 -9.10 18.08 1.52
CA ILE A 115 -7.70 18.50 1.57
C ILE A 115 -7.24 18.60 3.02
N TYR A 116 -8.01 19.26 3.87
CA TYR A 116 -7.67 19.40 5.30
C TYR A 116 -7.81 18.08 6.06
N LEU A 117 -8.89 17.34 5.82
CA LEU A 117 -9.14 16.07 6.49
C LEU A 117 -8.04 15.06 6.18
N ASN A 118 -7.74 14.86 4.90
CA ASN A 118 -6.73 13.89 4.48
C ASN A 118 -5.32 14.35 4.82
N GLY A 119 -5.04 15.64 4.69
CA GLY A 119 -3.76 16.20 5.14
C GLY A 119 -3.52 15.97 6.64
N ALA A 120 -4.55 16.13 7.48
CA ALA A 120 -4.46 15.83 8.91
C ALA A 120 -4.24 14.32 9.18
N VAL A 121 -4.88 13.43 8.41
CA VAL A 121 -4.63 11.98 8.48
C VAL A 121 -3.19 11.64 8.12
N LEU A 122 -2.60 12.35 7.16
CA LEU A 122 -1.18 12.22 6.78
C LEU A 122 -0.22 12.90 7.78
N GLY A 123 -0.75 13.56 8.83
CA GLY A 123 0.04 14.21 9.88
C GLY A 123 0.48 15.63 9.54
N TYR A 124 -0.10 16.28 8.54
CA TYR A 124 0.20 17.66 8.17
C TYR A 124 -0.54 18.64 9.11
N SER A 125 0.12 19.72 9.49
CA SER A 125 -0.51 20.78 10.29
C SER A 125 -1.45 21.62 9.42
N LYS A 126 -2.41 22.30 10.07
CA LYS A 126 -3.33 23.18 9.36
C LYS A 126 -2.58 24.34 8.68
N GLU A 127 -1.57 24.90 9.36
CA GLU A 127 -0.76 26.00 8.85
C GLU A 127 -0.02 25.60 7.56
N LEU A 128 0.53 24.39 7.52
CA LEU A 128 1.17 23.85 6.32
C LEU A 128 0.16 23.67 5.18
N LEU A 129 -1.03 23.16 5.51
CA LEU A 129 -2.08 22.97 4.49
C LEU A 129 -2.61 24.32 3.98
N ASP A 130 -2.73 25.34 4.84
CA ASP A 130 -3.10 26.70 4.42
C ASP A 130 -2.02 27.29 3.48
N GLU A 131 -0.74 27.11 3.79
CA GLU A 131 0.38 27.57 2.96
C GLU A 131 0.40 26.87 1.61
N LYS A 132 0.13 25.57 1.59
CA LYS A 132 0.25 24.70 0.40
C LYS A 132 -1.06 24.51 -0.37
N PHE A 133 -2.15 25.13 0.09
CA PHE A 133 -3.48 24.90 -0.46
C PHE A 133 -3.56 25.14 -1.97
N ASP A 134 -3.09 26.29 -2.42
CA ASP A 134 -3.14 26.64 -3.84
C ASP A 134 -2.25 25.73 -4.70
N GLU A 135 -1.12 25.26 -4.17
CA GLU A 135 -0.24 24.28 -4.84
C GLU A 135 -0.96 22.94 -5.02
N ILE A 136 -1.65 22.44 -3.98
CA ILE A 136 -2.46 21.22 -4.06
C ILE A 136 -3.55 21.37 -5.13
N VAL A 137 -4.26 22.49 -5.10
CA VAL A 137 -5.36 22.76 -6.04
C VAL A 137 -4.88 22.84 -7.48
N GLU A 138 -3.76 23.51 -7.72
CA GLU A 138 -3.18 23.65 -9.06
C GLU A 138 -2.63 22.32 -9.56
N PHE A 139 -1.97 21.54 -8.68
CA PHE A 139 -1.47 20.23 -9.05
C PHE A 139 -2.61 19.25 -9.38
N SER A 140 -3.69 19.26 -8.62
CA SER A 140 -4.85 18.37 -8.85
C SER A 140 -5.68 18.75 -10.09
N GLU A 141 -5.57 19.99 -10.59
CA GLU A 141 -6.38 20.53 -11.69
C GLU A 141 -7.89 20.56 -11.36
N LEU A 142 -8.25 20.71 -10.08
CA LEU A 142 -9.63 20.63 -9.57
C LEU A 142 -10.17 21.95 -9.02
N ARG A 143 -9.60 23.09 -9.43
CA ARG A 143 -9.99 24.42 -8.91
C ARG A 143 -11.49 24.70 -9.01
N ASP A 144 -12.13 24.33 -10.11
CA ASP A 144 -13.57 24.55 -10.33
C ASP A 144 -14.47 23.56 -9.57
N PHE A 145 -13.88 22.54 -8.94
CA PHE A 145 -14.57 21.47 -8.23
C PHE A 145 -14.34 21.49 -6.71
N LEU A 146 -13.67 22.53 -6.18
CA LEU A 146 -13.28 22.60 -4.76
C LEU A 146 -14.46 22.49 -3.80
N ASP A 147 -15.59 23.07 -4.16
CA ASP A 147 -16.78 23.10 -3.29
C ASP A 147 -17.82 22.04 -3.68
N VAL A 148 -17.40 21.03 -4.48
CA VAL A 148 -18.21 19.88 -4.87
C VAL A 148 -17.88 18.70 -3.96
N PRO A 149 -18.89 17.98 -3.40
CA PRO A 149 -18.66 16.77 -2.62
C PRO A 149 -17.94 15.67 -3.43
N VAL A 150 -16.96 15.00 -2.80
CA VAL A 150 -16.11 14.01 -3.47
C VAL A 150 -16.88 12.80 -3.99
N LYS A 151 -18.04 12.47 -3.43
CA LYS A 151 -18.94 11.44 -3.97
C LYS A 151 -19.38 11.69 -5.43
N ASN A 152 -19.32 12.93 -5.89
CA ASN A 152 -19.66 13.32 -7.27
C ASN A 152 -18.43 13.30 -8.21
N PHE A 153 -17.24 12.96 -7.69
CA PHE A 153 -16.04 12.88 -8.47
C PHE A 153 -15.96 11.56 -9.26
N SER A 154 -15.30 11.60 -10.40
CA SER A 154 -14.83 10.38 -11.04
C SER A 154 -13.67 9.78 -10.23
N SER A 155 -13.39 8.48 -10.40
CA SER A 155 -12.24 7.84 -9.77
C SER A 155 -10.91 8.54 -10.09
N GLY A 156 -10.78 9.07 -11.32
CA GLY A 156 -9.63 9.86 -11.74
C GLY A 156 -9.51 11.19 -10.99
N MET A 157 -10.62 11.91 -10.76
CA MET A 157 -10.62 13.17 -9.99
C MET A 157 -10.26 12.91 -8.53
N THR A 158 -10.83 11.86 -7.92
CA THR A 158 -10.51 11.46 -6.55
C THR A 158 -9.02 11.13 -6.41
N ALA A 159 -8.48 10.38 -7.36
CA ALA A 159 -7.07 10.01 -7.35
C ALA A 159 -6.14 11.21 -7.59
N LYS A 160 -6.51 12.15 -8.49
CA LYS A 160 -5.77 13.41 -8.70
C LYS A 160 -5.68 14.21 -7.40
N LEU A 161 -6.80 14.36 -6.69
CA LEU A 161 -6.84 15.09 -5.43
C LEU A 161 -5.97 14.41 -4.36
N ALA A 162 -6.15 13.11 -4.18
CA ALA A 162 -5.42 12.35 -3.17
C ALA A 162 -3.90 12.33 -3.43
N PHE A 163 -3.49 12.15 -4.69
CA PHE A 163 -2.08 12.22 -5.07
C PHE A 163 -1.49 13.61 -4.79
N SER A 164 -2.21 14.68 -5.13
CA SER A 164 -1.77 16.07 -4.92
C SER A 164 -1.54 16.36 -3.43
N ILE A 165 -2.43 15.88 -2.56
CA ILE A 165 -2.28 16.03 -1.11
C ILE A 165 -1.08 15.24 -0.60
N ALA A 166 -0.95 13.98 -1.03
CA ALA A 166 0.09 13.08 -0.55
C ALA A 166 1.52 13.48 -0.98
N THR A 167 1.64 14.26 -2.08
CA THR A 167 2.94 14.67 -2.66
C THR A 167 3.29 16.14 -2.40
N ILE A 168 2.49 16.83 -1.59
CA ILE A 168 2.74 18.26 -1.32
C ILE A 168 3.99 18.50 -0.45
N VAL A 169 4.35 17.51 0.35
CA VAL A 169 5.58 17.49 1.15
C VAL A 169 6.39 16.30 0.70
N ASP A 170 7.70 16.49 0.53
CA ASP A 170 8.60 15.39 0.21
C ASP A 170 8.75 14.48 1.45
N PRO A 171 8.25 13.24 1.41
CA PRO A 171 8.35 12.33 2.55
C PRO A 171 9.76 11.76 2.67
N GLU A 172 10.15 11.32 3.88
CA GLU A 172 11.39 10.57 4.06
C GLU A 172 11.31 9.18 3.42
N ILE A 173 10.11 8.56 3.50
CA ILE A 173 9.82 7.23 2.96
C ILE A 173 8.50 7.28 2.19
N LEU A 174 8.54 6.88 0.94
CA LEU A 174 7.39 6.79 0.05
C LEU A 174 7.09 5.33 -0.28
N ILE A 175 5.85 4.90 -0.03
CA ILE A 175 5.37 3.58 -0.43
C ILE A 175 4.33 3.76 -1.53
N VAL A 176 4.60 3.21 -2.70
CA VAL A 176 3.78 3.38 -3.91
C VAL A 176 3.33 2.04 -4.45
N ASP A 177 2.02 1.85 -4.63
CA ASP A 177 1.43 0.68 -5.25
C ASP A 177 0.75 1.08 -6.56
N GLU A 178 1.30 0.71 -7.71
CA GLU A 178 0.76 0.82 -9.09
C GLU A 178 0.01 2.13 -9.47
N ILE A 179 0.00 3.10 -8.57
CA ILE A 179 -0.86 4.30 -8.55
C ILE A 179 -0.50 5.32 -9.65
N LEU A 180 0.66 5.17 -10.31
CA LEU A 180 1.07 6.08 -11.39
C LEU A 180 0.18 5.99 -12.65
N SER A 181 -0.72 5.01 -12.69
CA SER A 181 -1.67 4.83 -13.79
C SER A 181 -3.01 5.56 -13.59
N VAL A 182 -3.13 6.44 -12.57
CA VAL A 182 -4.39 7.15 -12.28
C VAL A 182 -4.51 8.45 -13.06
N GLY A 183 -5.74 8.80 -13.39
CA GLY A 183 -6.05 10.01 -14.14
C GLY A 183 -5.85 9.84 -15.66
N ASP A 184 -5.83 10.95 -16.35
CA ASP A 184 -5.51 10.99 -17.79
C ASP A 184 -3.99 10.93 -18.04
N ILE A 185 -3.61 10.71 -19.30
CA ILE A 185 -2.20 10.57 -19.72
C ILE A 185 -1.33 11.75 -19.25
N LYS A 186 -1.89 12.97 -19.32
CA LYS A 186 -1.17 14.18 -18.91
C LYS A 186 -0.87 14.19 -17.40
N PHE A 187 -1.86 13.78 -16.61
CA PHE A 187 -1.69 13.69 -15.16
C PHE A 187 -0.73 12.55 -14.76
N GLN A 188 -0.75 11.42 -15.48
CA GLN A 188 0.20 10.32 -15.26
C GLN A 188 1.64 10.78 -15.48
N GLU A 189 1.90 11.55 -16.55
CA GLU A 189 3.22 12.13 -16.82
C GLU A 189 3.64 13.14 -15.73
N LYS A 190 2.71 14.02 -15.32
CA LYS A 190 2.91 14.98 -14.23
C LYS A 190 3.25 14.29 -12.91
N SER A 191 2.52 13.22 -12.58
CA SER A 191 2.74 12.41 -11.37
C SER A 191 4.08 11.68 -11.41
N LYS A 192 4.44 11.09 -12.58
CA LYS A 192 5.76 10.46 -12.78
C LYS A 192 6.90 11.45 -12.57
N ASN A 193 6.78 12.66 -13.11
CA ASN A 193 7.78 13.71 -12.96
C ASN A 193 7.92 14.14 -11.49
N LYS A 194 6.81 14.32 -10.76
CA LYS A 194 6.85 14.65 -9.33
C LYS A 194 7.53 13.56 -8.52
N MET A 195 7.25 12.28 -8.80
CA MET A 195 7.96 11.17 -8.16
C MET A 195 9.47 11.17 -8.46
N MET A 196 9.84 11.43 -9.70
CA MET A 196 11.27 11.51 -10.08
C MET A 196 11.99 12.64 -9.33
N GLU A 197 11.32 13.77 -9.10
CA GLU A 197 11.85 14.87 -8.29
C GLU A 197 12.08 14.42 -6.83
N MET A 198 11.11 13.76 -6.22
CA MET A 198 11.21 13.22 -4.85
C MET A 198 12.37 12.20 -4.73
N ILE A 199 12.49 11.28 -5.69
CA ILE A 199 13.59 10.30 -5.76
C ILE A 199 14.95 11.01 -5.84
N LYS A 200 15.08 12.01 -6.70
CA LYS A 200 16.30 12.81 -6.82
C LYS A 200 16.60 13.61 -5.55
N GLY A 201 15.55 14.00 -4.81
CA GLY A 201 15.64 14.64 -3.49
C GLY A 201 16.14 13.73 -2.38
N GLY A 202 16.31 12.42 -2.64
CA GLY A 202 16.79 11.42 -1.68
C GLY A 202 15.70 10.73 -0.86
N THR A 203 14.45 10.80 -1.30
CA THR A 203 13.34 10.03 -0.70
C THR A 203 13.61 8.53 -0.86
N THR A 204 13.45 7.78 0.22
CA THR A 204 13.49 6.31 0.19
C THR A 204 12.18 5.78 -0.37
N VAL A 205 12.22 4.91 -1.39
CA VAL A 205 11.00 4.46 -2.07
C VAL A 205 10.88 2.94 -2.05
N LEU A 206 9.71 2.45 -1.66
CA LEU A 206 9.27 1.08 -1.91
C LEU A 206 8.18 1.12 -2.99
N TYR A 207 8.52 0.69 -4.19
CA TYR A 207 7.69 0.79 -5.39
C TYR A 207 7.18 -0.56 -5.85
N VAL A 208 5.86 -0.72 -5.94
CA VAL A 208 5.22 -1.92 -6.49
C VAL A 208 4.65 -1.60 -7.86
N SER A 209 4.98 -2.41 -8.85
CA SER A 209 4.38 -2.33 -10.17
C SER A 209 4.35 -3.70 -10.84
N HIS A 210 3.35 -3.92 -11.69
CA HIS A 210 3.30 -5.05 -12.61
C HIS A 210 4.05 -4.78 -13.93
N ALA A 211 4.36 -3.51 -14.22
CA ALA A 211 5.12 -3.11 -15.39
C ALA A 211 6.62 -3.17 -15.08
N LEU A 212 7.30 -4.22 -15.55
CA LEU A 212 8.74 -4.40 -15.34
C LEU A 212 9.56 -3.24 -15.90
N ASP A 213 9.12 -2.61 -16.98
CA ASP A 213 9.81 -1.43 -17.55
C ASP A 213 9.83 -0.28 -16.54
N SER A 214 8.72 -0.01 -15.84
CA SER A 214 8.68 1.02 -14.80
C SER A 214 9.60 0.68 -13.61
N ILE A 215 9.70 -0.60 -13.25
CA ILE A 215 10.64 -1.08 -12.22
C ILE A 215 12.08 -0.84 -12.67
N ARG A 216 12.41 -1.16 -13.93
CA ARG A 216 13.77 -0.97 -14.48
C ARG A 216 14.16 0.51 -14.57
N ASP A 217 13.20 1.38 -14.91
CA ASP A 217 13.42 2.82 -15.04
C ASP A 217 13.67 3.51 -13.69
N LEU A 218 13.01 3.05 -12.61
CA LEU A 218 12.96 3.77 -11.35
C LEU A 218 13.79 3.14 -10.23
N CYS A 219 13.93 1.81 -10.22
CA CYS A 219 14.50 1.10 -9.08
C CYS A 219 15.98 0.77 -9.29
N THR A 220 16.72 0.75 -8.18
CA THR A 220 18.14 0.32 -8.16
C THR A 220 18.28 -1.10 -7.64
N LYS A 221 17.25 -1.60 -6.94
CA LYS A 221 17.21 -2.91 -6.29
C LYS A 221 15.80 -3.46 -6.37
N VAL A 222 15.66 -4.76 -6.49
CA VAL A 222 14.36 -5.42 -6.57
C VAL A 222 14.28 -6.55 -5.57
N VAL A 223 13.10 -6.68 -4.96
CA VAL A 223 12.67 -7.83 -4.16
C VAL A 223 11.62 -8.60 -4.95
N TRP A 224 11.90 -9.84 -5.32
CA TRP A 224 10.92 -10.72 -5.91
C TRP A 224 10.24 -11.56 -4.83
N LEU A 225 8.94 -11.34 -4.70
CA LEU A 225 8.06 -12.05 -3.77
C LEU A 225 7.19 -13.05 -4.54
N GLU A 226 7.14 -14.31 -4.09
CA GLU A 226 6.27 -15.32 -4.67
C GLU A 226 5.70 -16.21 -3.56
N HIS A 227 4.36 -16.42 -3.58
CA HIS A 227 3.65 -17.20 -2.55
C HIS A 227 4.01 -16.81 -1.10
N GLY A 228 4.18 -15.50 -0.86
CA GLY A 228 4.50 -14.95 0.46
C GLY A 228 5.95 -15.11 0.91
N VAL A 229 6.84 -15.61 0.05
CA VAL A 229 8.27 -15.83 0.33
C VAL A 229 9.12 -15.01 -0.63
N VAL A 230 10.19 -14.42 -0.12
CA VAL A 230 11.20 -13.76 -0.97
C VAL A 230 11.96 -14.82 -1.74
N GLN A 231 11.91 -14.75 -3.06
CA GLN A 231 12.64 -15.64 -3.96
C GLN A 231 14.03 -15.12 -4.22
N GLU A 232 14.14 -13.81 -4.49
CA GLU A 232 15.40 -13.18 -4.84
C GLU A 232 15.40 -11.70 -4.44
N ILE A 233 16.58 -11.17 -4.11
CA ILE A 233 16.83 -9.74 -3.87
C ILE A 233 18.14 -9.42 -4.56
N GLY A 234 18.16 -8.38 -5.39
CA GLY A 234 19.37 -8.01 -6.10
C GLY A 234 19.21 -6.83 -7.04
N ASP A 235 20.15 -6.76 -7.99
CA ASP A 235 20.12 -5.77 -9.07
C ASP A 235 18.80 -5.84 -9.85
N THR A 236 18.31 -4.67 -10.22
CA THR A 236 17.01 -4.54 -10.87
C THR A 236 16.91 -5.34 -12.16
N ASN A 237 17.93 -5.28 -13.02
CA ASN A 237 17.86 -5.97 -14.32
C ASN A 237 17.97 -7.49 -14.15
N GLU A 238 18.88 -7.95 -13.30
CA GLU A 238 19.08 -9.38 -13.03
C GLU A 238 17.80 -10.03 -12.47
N VAL A 239 17.25 -9.45 -11.41
CA VAL A 239 16.05 -10.01 -10.76
C VAL A 239 14.83 -9.94 -11.67
N CYS A 240 14.65 -8.84 -12.42
CA CYS A 240 13.57 -8.73 -13.41
C CYS A 240 13.70 -9.76 -14.53
N ASP A 241 14.91 -10.06 -15.01
CA ASP A 241 15.14 -11.07 -16.04
C ASP A 241 14.84 -12.48 -15.53
N HIS A 242 15.23 -12.79 -14.31
CA HIS A 242 14.93 -14.07 -13.66
C HIS A 242 13.42 -14.25 -13.47
N TYR A 243 12.75 -13.20 -12.95
CA TYR A 243 11.29 -13.19 -12.82
C TYR A 243 10.60 -13.40 -14.18
N TYR A 244 10.99 -12.64 -15.21
CA TYR A 244 10.40 -12.76 -16.54
C TYR A 244 10.55 -14.20 -17.10
N LYS A 245 11.74 -14.79 -16.99
CA LYS A 245 11.99 -16.18 -17.41
C LYS A 245 11.11 -17.17 -16.64
N SER A 246 10.89 -16.95 -15.34
CA SER A 246 10.06 -17.83 -14.51
C SER A 246 8.57 -17.81 -14.89
N GLN A 247 8.10 -16.70 -15.50
CA GLN A 247 6.72 -16.56 -15.93
C GLN A 247 6.47 -17.12 -17.35
N MET A 248 7.54 -17.37 -18.13
CA MET A 248 7.46 -17.87 -19.50
C MET A 248 7.67 -19.40 -19.61
N GLY A 249 8.16 -20.03 -18.54
CA GLY A 249 8.37 -21.49 -18.46
C GLY A 249 7.27 -22.19 -17.73
#